data_b45a035e5bcf9e88f591cc03c2d745f3
#
_entry.id   b45a035e5bcf9e88f591cc03c2d745f3
#
_cell.length_a   1.000
_cell.length_b   1.000
_cell.length_c   1.000
_cell.angle_alpha   90.00
_cell.angle_beta   90.00
_cell.angle_gamma   90.00
#
_symmetry.space_group_name_H-M   'P 1'
#
loop_
_entity.id
_entity.type
_entity.pdbx_description
1 polymer ?
#
loop_
_entity_poly.entity_id
_entity_poly.type
_entity_poly.pdbx_seq_one_letter_code
_entity_poly.pdbx_strand_id
1 'polypeptide(L)'
;SSAASDVYKRQIIAAPYDGFLARAPFQIGDHVTGGDILYSFDTSDQRLELARVDAEVQRLNSATQVARAERNSAELRNLEAQVAQVLAERNLLLQEMEKSQKTAVSDGVIVGGDAWRKVGSRVRLGEPLLEIASLEKFRVLGFVDENWISDIPANIEGRMLLAAHPDTPIDVLLEIITNESEFREGKNNF
;
A
#
# COMPACT_ATOMS: atom_id res chain seq x y z
N SER A 1 19.29 30.01 5.03
CA SER A 1 18.88 28.81 5.74
C SER A 1 17.46 28.46 5.31
N SER A 2 17.38 27.66 4.26
CA SER A 2 16.12 27.26 3.64
C SER A 2 15.52 26.14 4.48
N ALA A 3 14.42 26.39 5.18
CA ALA A 3 13.60 25.36 5.76
C ALA A 3 12.67 24.84 4.67
N ALA A 4 13.10 23.82 3.92
CA ALA A 4 12.21 23.02 3.11
C ALA A 4 11.37 22.16 4.04
N SER A 5 10.09 22.47 4.15
CA SER A 5 9.14 21.63 4.86
C SER A 5 8.83 20.42 3.98
N ASP A 6 9.39 19.28 4.33
CA ASP A 6 9.11 17.99 3.66
C ASP A 6 7.66 17.57 3.92
N VAL A 7 6.75 17.91 3.01
CA VAL A 7 5.37 17.43 3.03
C VAL A 7 5.19 16.38 1.94
N TYR A 8 5.85 15.24 2.08
CA TYR A 8 5.48 14.07 1.29
C TYR A 8 4.89 12.98 2.21
N LYS A 9 3.83 12.36 1.71
CA LYS A 9 3.22 11.23 2.39
C LYS A 9 4.14 10.02 2.29
N ARG A 10 4.82 9.69 3.38
CA ARG A 10 5.46 8.39 3.54
C ARG A 10 4.47 7.38 4.06
N GLN A 11 4.48 6.19 3.47
CA GLN A 11 3.71 5.06 3.94
C GLN A 11 4.66 3.89 4.20
N ILE A 12 4.62 3.37 5.43
CA ILE A 12 5.31 2.14 5.79
C ILE A 12 4.37 0.98 5.48
N ILE A 13 4.86 0.03 4.70
CA ILE A 13 4.14 -1.19 4.35
C ILE A 13 4.75 -2.32 5.17
N ALA A 14 3.94 -2.88 6.08
CA ALA A 14 4.34 -3.94 6.98
C ALA A 14 3.69 -5.27 6.58
N ALA A 15 4.28 -6.37 7.04
CA ALA A 15 3.72 -7.70 6.86
C ALA A 15 2.35 -7.82 7.55
N PRO A 16 1.31 -8.28 6.84
CA PRO A 16 -0.06 -8.36 7.35
C PRO A 16 -0.29 -9.56 8.28
N TYR A 17 0.59 -10.55 8.23
CA TYR A 17 0.58 -11.76 9.05
C TYR A 17 1.95 -12.45 9.01
N ASP A 18 2.14 -13.47 9.83
CA ASP A 18 3.34 -14.31 9.79
C ASP A 18 3.30 -15.18 8.54
N GLY A 19 4.35 -15.16 7.73
CA GLY A 19 4.39 -15.96 6.51
C GLY A 19 5.71 -15.88 5.78
N PHE A 20 5.83 -16.61 4.69
CA PHE A 20 6.99 -16.59 3.83
C PHE A 20 6.81 -15.59 2.68
N LEU A 21 7.78 -14.71 2.51
CA LEU A 21 7.77 -13.74 1.43
C LEU A 21 8.19 -14.42 0.12
N ALA A 22 7.27 -14.47 -0.85
CA ALA A 22 7.53 -15.10 -2.15
C ALA A 22 8.13 -14.13 -3.16
N ARG A 23 7.71 -12.85 -3.11
CA ARG A 23 8.14 -11.83 -4.07
C ARG A 23 8.18 -10.46 -3.41
N ALA A 24 9.25 -9.70 -3.70
CA ALA A 24 9.39 -8.29 -3.36
C ALA A 24 10.40 -7.66 -4.35
N PRO A 25 9.94 -7.22 -5.53
CA PRO A 25 10.82 -6.91 -6.66
C PRO A 25 11.53 -5.55 -6.54
N PHE A 26 11.07 -4.67 -5.64
CA PHE A 26 11.54 -3.29 -5.55
C PHE A 26 12.61 -3.08 -4.50
N GLN A 27 13.59 -2.24 -4.84
CA GLN A 27 14.67 -1.78 -3.98
C GLN A 27 14.52 -0.28 -3.69
N ILE A 28 15.29 0.23 -2.73
CA ILE A 28 15.34 1.67 -2.43
C ILE A 28 15.80 2.42 -3.69
N GLY A 29 15.06 3.47 -4.03
CA GLY A 29 15.28 4.29 -5.22
C GLY A 29 14.44 3.89 -6.44
N ASP A 30 13.81 2.72 -6.43
CA ASP A 30 12.97 2.29 -7.54
C ASP A 30 11.66 3.10 -7.59
N HIS A 31 11.26 3.42 -8.83
CA HIS A 31 9.94 3.97 -9.11
C HIS A 31 8.92 2.85 -9.21
N VAL A 32 7.75 3.08 -8.63
CA VAL A 32 6.59 2.20 -8.74
C VAL A 32 5.44 2.93 -9.37
N THR A 33 4.68 2.22 -10.18
CA THR A 33 3.46 2.71 -10.81
C THR A 33 2.26 2.15 -10.08
N GLY A 34 1.16 2.91 -9.99
CA GLY A 34 -0.08 2.41 -9.42
C GLY A 34 -0.48 1.08 -10.04
N GLY A 35 -0.77 0.07 -9.20
CA GLY A 35 -1.05 -1.30 -9.61
C GLY A 35 0.14 -2.26 -9.59
N ASP A 36 1.37 -1.77 -9.47
CA ASP A 36 2.54 -2.63 -9.32
C ASP A 36 2.47 -3.45 -8.04
N ILE A 37 2.88 -4.73 -8.11
CA ILE A 37 2.92 -5.63 -6.97
C ILE A 37 4.14 -5.29 -6.11
N LEU A 38 3.91 -4.77 -4.92
CA LEU A 38 4.96 -4.38 -3.98
C LEU A 38 5.56 -5.59 -3.26
N TYR A 39 4.72 -6.52 -2.85
CA TYR A 39 5.12 -7.82 -2.31
C TYR A 39 4.03 -8.87 -2.52
N SER A 40 4.41 -10.12 -2.47
CA SER A 40 3.50 -11.24 -2.33
C SER A 40 4.06 -12.30 -1.41
N PHE A 41 3.17 -12.93 -0.63
CA PHE A 41 3.46 -14.06 0.26
C PHE A 41 3.22 -15.37 -0.46
N ASP A 42 3.89 -16.43 -0.01
CA ASP A 42 3.55 -17.79 -0.39
C ASP A 42 2.20 -18.18 0.24
N THR A 43 1.22 -18.52 -0.60
CA THR A 43 -0.13 -18.89 -0.21
C THR A 43 -0.44 -20.37 -0.40
N SER A 44 0.58 -21.21 -0.52
CA SER A 44 0.40 -22.64 -0.79
C SER A 44 -0.47 -23.32 0.25
N ASP A 45 -0.23 -23.06 1.54
CA ASP A 45 -0.99 -23.64 2.64
C ASP A 45 -2.45 -23.14 2.63
N GLN A 46 -2.67 -21.87 2.42
CA GLN A 46 -4.01 -21.29 2.33
C GLN A 46 -4.80 -21.85 1.13
N ARG A 47 -4.15 -22.11 0.01
CA ARG A 47 -4.79 -22.71 -1.16
C ARG A 47 -5.24 -24.14 -0.89
N LEU A 48 -4.41 -24.93 -0.20
CA LEU A 48 -4.78 -26.30 0.22
C LEU A 48 -5.95 -26.27 1.19
N GLU A 49 -5.92 -25.36 2.17
CA GLU A 49 -7.01 -25.22 3.12
C GLU A 49 -8.31 -24.74 2.43
N LEU A 50 -8.22 -23.82 1.48
CA LEU A 50 -9.38 -23.40 0.69
C LEU A 50 -9.99 -24.56 -0.09
N ALA A 51 -9.17 -25.42 -0.69
CA ALA A 51 -9.65 -26.60 -1.38
C ALA A 51 -10.37 -27.57 -0.43
N ARG A 52 -9.86 -27.75 0.80
CA ARG A 52 -10.51 -28.55 1.84
C ARG A 52 -11.89 -27.97 2.22
N VAL A 53 -11.94 -26.68 2.48
CA VAL A 53 -13.17 -25.99 2.86
C VAL A 53 -14.19 -26.01 1.73
N ASP A 54 -13.78 -25.81 0.48
CA ASP A 54 -14.66 -25.89 -0.70
C ASP A 54 -15.25 -27.30 -0.88
N ALA A 55 -14.47 -28.35 -0.65
CA ALA A 55 -14.95 -29.71 -0.68
C ALA A 55 -15.99 -29.98 0.44
N GLU A 56 -15.78 -29.43 1.63
CA GLU A 56 -16.72 -29.54 2.74
C GLU A 56 -18.04 -28.81 2.45
N VAL A 57 -17.99 -27.63 1.85
CA VAL A 57 -19.20 -26.91 1.41
C VAL A 57 -19.99 -27.76 0.40
N GLN A 58 -19.32 -28.39 -0.56
CA GLN A 58 -19.98 -29.25 -1.53
C GLN A 58 -20.62 -30.47 -0.87
N ARG A 59 -19.92 -31.13 0.08
CA ARG A 59 -20.44 -32.25 0.84
C ARG A 59 -21.72 -31.88 1.61
N LEU A 60 -21.68 -30.75 2.33
CA LEU A 60 -22.82 -30.28 3.10
C LEU A 60 -24.00 -29.86 2.20
N ASN A 61 -23.73 -29.23 1.07
CA ASN A 61 -24.78 -28.89 0.10
C ASN A 61 -25.47 -30.13 -0.47
N SER A 62 -24.70 -31.14 -0.77
CA SER A 62 -25.30 -32.44 -1.23
C SER A 62 -26.15 -33.06 -0.15
N ALA A 63 -25.69 -33.09 1.10
CA ALA A 63 -26.48 -33.59 2.23
C ALA A 63 -27.75 -32.78 2.47
N THR A 64 -27.68 -31.46 2.30
CA THR A 64 -28.84 -30.57 2.38
C THR A 64 -29.91 -30.89 1.34
N GLN A 65 -29.50 -31.20 0.12
CA GLN A 65 -30.43 -31.61 -0.95
C GLN A 65 -31.14 -32.95 -0.60
N VAL A 66 -30.41 -33.90 -0.05
CA VAL A 66 -31.00 -35.20 0.41
C VAL A 66 -32.00 -34.94 1.55
N ALA A 67 -31.63 -34.19 2.57
CA ALA A 67 -32.54 -33.88 3.69
C ALA A 67 -33.81 -33.16 3.22
N ARG A 68 -33.67 -32.29 2.23
CA ARG A 68 -34.82 -31.59 1.61
C ARG A 68 -35.73 -32.54 0.85
N ALA A 69 -35.18 -33.52 0.09
CA ALA A 69 -35.93 -34.52 -0.61
C ALA A 69 -36.66 -35.45 0.34
N GLU A 70 -36.05 -35.81 1.46
CA GLU A 70 -36.63 -36.64 2.52
C GLU A 70 -37.60 -35.89 3.43
N ARG A 71 -37.78 -34.59 3.23
CA ARG A 71 -38.59 -33.70 4.07
C ARG A 71 -38.22 -33.70 5.55
N ASN A 72 -36.95 -33.95 5.85
CA ASN A 72 -36.42 -33.92 7.19
C ASN A 72 -36.04 -32.49 7.59
N SER A 73 -37.01 -31.74 8.13
CA SER A 73 -36.83 -30.34 8.46
C SER A 73 -35.84 -30.07 9.60
N ALA A 74 -35.69 -30.99 10.54
CA ALA A 74 -34.72 -30.84 11.64
C ALA A 74 -33.29 -30.98 11.13
N GLU A 75 -33.02 -32.00 10.31
CA GLU A 75 -31.73 -32.21 9.68
C GLU A 75 -31.39 -31.09 8.69
N LEU A 76 -32.37 -30.64 7.92
CA LEU A 76 -32.19 -29.53 7.00
C LEU A 76 -31.68 -28.29 7.74
N ARG A 77 -32.31 -27.89 8.85
CA ARG A 77 -31.86 -26.73 9.64
C ARG A 77 -30.44 -26.91 10.21
N ASN A 78 -30.13 -28.12 10.68
CA ASN A 78 -28.79 -28.44 11.18
C ASN A 78 -27.72 -28.30 10.09
N LEU A 79 -27.97 -28.85 8.93
CA LEU A 79 -27.06 -28.77 7.77
C LEU A 79 -26.91 -27.34 7.25
N GLU A 80 -27.99 -26.57 7.18
CA GLU A 80 -27.94 -25.17 6.79
C GLU A 80 -27.08 -24.33 7.76
N ALA A 81 -27.15 -24.61 9.06
CA ALA A 81 -26.28 -23.97 10.06
C ALA A 81 -24.81 -24.35 9.87
N GLN A 82 -24.53 -25.61 9.56
CA GLN A 82 -23.17 -26.06 9.25
C GLN A 82 -22.62 -25.43 7.98
N VAL A 83 -23.42 -25.32 6.92
CA VAL A 83 -23.05 -24.62 5.68
C VAL A 83 -22.69 -23.16 5.97
N ALA A 84 -23.50 -22.45 6.76
CA ALA A 84 -23.24 -21.08 7.13
C ALA A 84 -21.91 -20.92 7.89
N GLN A 85 -21.60 -21.85 8.80
CA GLN A 85 -20.35 -21.86 9.56
C GLN A 85 -19.14 -22.06 8.64
N VAL A 86 -19.19 -23.01 7.73
CA VAL A 86 -18.09 -23.32 6.81
C VAL A 86 -17.90 -22.20 5.79
N LEU A 87 -18.98 -21.56 5.33
CA LEU A 87 -18.89 -20.39 4.46
C LEU A 87 -18.25 -19.19 5.17
N ALA A 88 -18.51 -19.00 6.46
CA ALA A 88 -17.84 -17.96 7.25
C ALA A 88 -16.33 -18.24 7.36
N GLU A 89 -15.93 -19.50 7.62
CA GLU A 89 -14.52 -19.93 7.60
C GLU A 89 -13.86 -19.67 6.25
N ARG A 90 -14.54 -20.02 5.16
CA ARG A 90 -14.09 -19.76 3.79
C ARG A 90 -13.84 -18.25 3.55
N ASN A 91 -14.76 -17.41 3.98
CA ASN A 91 -14.65 -15.97 3.81
C ASN A 91 -13.45 -15.40 4.56
N LEU A 92 -13.18 -15.84 5.80
CA LEU A 92 -12.00 -15.43 6.56
C LEU A 92 -10.71 -15.82 5.84
N LEU A 93 -10.66 -17.04 5.30
CA LEU A 93 -9.50 -17.54 4.55
C LEU A 93 -9.26 -16.73 3.28
N LEU A 94 -10.33 -16.37 2.55
CA LEU A 94 -10.22 -15.52 1.35
C LEU A 94 -9.74 -14.11 1.69
N GLN A 95 -10.21 -13.54 2.80
CA GLN A 95 -9.73 -12.22 3.26
C GLN A 95 -8.24 -12.25 3.64
N GLU A 96 -7.77 -13.33 4.27
CA GLU A 96 -6.36 -13.52 4.57
C GLU A 96 -5.53 -13.63 3.28
N MET A 97 -6.01 -14.42 2.31
CA MET A 97 -5.37 -14.57 1.01
C MET A 97 -5.32 -13.26 0.22
N GLU A 98 -6.33 -12.41 0.33
CA GLU A 98 -6.33 -11.09 -0.29
C GLU A 98 -5.20 -10.19 0.27
N LYS A 99 -4.91 -10.29 1.56
CA LYS A 99 -3.81 -9.58 2.21
C LYS A 99 -2.43 -10.11 1.83
N SER A 100 -2.34 -11.30 1.24
CA SER A 100 -1.07 -11.92 0.85
C SER A 100 -0.31 -11.16 -0.23
N GLN A 101 -0.98 -10.28 -0.93
CA GLN A 101 -0.41 -9.44 -1.99
C GLN A 101 -0.78 -7.98 -1.76
N LYS A 102 0.21 -7.10 -1.90
CA LYS A 102 0.01 -5.66 -1.84
C LYS A 102 0.42 -5.01 -3.15
N THR A 103 -0.46 -4.18 -3.69
CA THR A 103 -0.18 -3.36 -4.87
C THR A 103 -0.01 -1.90 -4.48
N ALA A 104 0.75 -1.16 -5.27
CA ALA A 104 0.85 0.28 -5.13
C ALA A 104 -0.49 0.94 -5.45
N VAL A 105 -0.95 1.84 -4.57
CA VAL A 105 -2.20 2.59 -4.77
C VAL A 105 -2.03 3.69 -5.81
N SER A 106 -0.84 4.28 -5.86
CA SER A 106 -0.46 5.37 -6.77
C SER A 106 1.01 5.27 -7.12
N ASP A 107 1.43 6.10 -8.08
CA ASP A 107 2.84 6.22 -8.43
C ASP A 107 3.65 6.73 -7.24
N GLY A 108 4.85 6.20 -7.07
CA GLY A 108 5.70 6.54 -5.96
C GLY A 108 7.15 6.12 -6.16
N VAL A 109 7.95 6.33 -5.11
CA VAL A 109 9.35 5.90 -5.03
C VAL A 109 9.56 5.13 -3.74
N ILE A 110 10.27 4.04 -3.82
CA ILE A 110 10.68 3.27 -2.63
C ILE A 110 11.79 4.05 -1.93
N VAL A 111 11.54 4.47 -0.71
CA VAL A 111 12.46 5.28 0.10
C VAL A 111 13.06 4.53 1.28
N GLY A 112 12.58 3.33 1.56
CA GLY A 112 13.08 2.50 2.65
C GLY A 112 12.63 1.05 2.56
N GLY A 113 13.16 0.23 3.46
CA GLY A 113 12.85 -1.19 3.56
C GLY A 113 13.85 -2.10 2.86
N ASP A 114 13.78 -3.38 3.22
CA ASP A 114 14.70 -4.41 2.76
C ASP A 114 13.97 -5.70 2.36
N ALA A 115 12.70 -5.60 2.00
CA ALA A 115 11.86 -6.74 1.65
C ALA A 115 12.49 -7.62 0.55
N TRP A 116 13.14 -7.02 -0.43
CA TRP A 116 13.81 -7.73 -1.51
C TRP A 116 14.90 -8.71 -1.02
N ARG A 117 15.53 -8.43 0.14
CA ARG A 117 16.49 -9.33 0.79
C ARG A 117 15.84 -10.47 1.54
N LYS A 118 14.56 -10.33 1.89
CA LYS A 118 13.80 -11.27 2.72
C LYS A 118 12.99 -12.28 1.88
N VAL A 119 13.05 -12.19 0.55
CA VAL A 119 12.40 -13.15 -0.34
C VAL A 119 12.89 -14.56 -0.04
N GLY A 120 11.94 -15.50 0.15
CA GLY A 120 12.20 -16.87 0.59
C GLY A 120 12.36 -17.06 2.10
N SER A 121 12.32 -15.97 2.88
CA SER A 121 12.40 -16.00 4.34
C SER A 121 11.04 -15.79 4.98
N ARG A 122 10.92 -16.24 6.23
CA ARG A 122 9.77 -15.97 7.06
C ARG A 122 9.83 -14.55 7.61
N VAL A 123 8.73 -13.82 7.48
CA VAL A 123 8.52 -12.51 8.08
C VAL A 123 7.37 -12.57 9.08
N ARG A 124 7.40 -11.67 10.08
CA ARG A 124 6.42 -11.64 11.17
C ARG A 124 5.39 -10.55 10.94
N LEU A 125 4.20 -10.73 11.50
CA LEU A 125 3.17 -9.70 11.54
C LEU A 125 3.75 -8.36 12.03
N GLY A 126 3.49 -7.29 11.28
CA GLY A 126 3.94 -5.95 11.62
C GLY A 126 5.39 -5.63 11.26
N GLU A 127 6.15 -6.60 10.76
CA GLU A 127 7.53 -6.37 10.31
C GLU A 127 7.54 -5.42 9.10
N PRO A 128 8.31 -4.31 9.15
CA PRO A 128 8.40 -3.37 8.03
C PRO A 128 9.02 -4.05 6.81
N LEU A 129 8.36 -3.94 5.67
CA LEU A 129 8.81 -4.51 4.39
C LEU A 129 9.35 -3.43 3.45
N LEU A 130 8.57 -2.38 3.27
CA LEU A 130 8.85 -1.29 2.34
C LEU A 130 8.39 0.04 2.94
N GLU A 131 9.05 1.11 2.54
CA GLU A 131 8.59 2.48 2.75
C GLU A 131 8.46 3.16 1.39
N ILE A 132 7.27 3.65 1.08
CA ILE A 132 6.95 4.29 -0.19
C ILE A 132 6.63 5.76 0.03
N ALA A 133 7.21 6.63 -0.79
CA ALA A 133 6.83 8.03 -0.89
C ALA A 133 5.96 8.22 -2.13
N SER A 134 4.74 8.72 -1.93
CA SER A 134 3.82 8.99 -3.03
C SER A 134 4.32 10.17 -3.87
N LEU A 135 4.26 10.04 -5.18
CA LEU A 135 4.56 11.12 -6.14
C LEU A 135 3.32 11.96 -6.49
N GLU A 136 2.27 11.92 -5.68
CA GLU A 136 1.20 12.90 -5.81
C GLU A 136 1.82 14.30 -5.65
N LYS A 137 1.77 15.07 -6.73
CA LYS A 137 2.32 16.42 -6.94
C LYS A 137 2.74 17.13 -5.66
N PHE A 138 4.02 17.06 -5.33
CA PHE A 138 4.58 17.85 -4.23
C PHE A 138 4.73 19.30 -4.69
N ARG A 139 4.30 20.22 -3.87
CA ARG A 139 4.71 21.59 -3.97
C ARG A 139 5.75 21.85 -2.89
N VAL A 140 6.99 21.97 -3.28
CA VAL A 140 8.04 22.50 -2.42
C VAL A 140 7.98 24.02 -2.57
N LEU A 141 7.60 24.72 -1.50
CA LEU A 141 7.64 26.18 -1.49
C LEU A 141 9.05 26.60 -1.08
N GLY A 142 9.79 27.15 -2.03
CA GLY A 142 11.07 27.80 -1.79
C GLY A 142 10.89 29.32 -1.87
N PHE A 143 11.53 30.06 -0.97
CA PHE A 143 11.60 31.53 -1.05
C PHE A 143 12.87 31.92 -1.80
N VAL A 144 12.72 32.65 -2.88
CA VAL A 144 13.82 33.23 -3.65
C VAL A 144 13.79 34.73 -3.46
N ASP A 145 14.97 35.35 -3.30
CA ASP A 145 15.11 36.79 -3.20
C ASP A 145 14.61 37.45 -4.50
N GLU A 146 13.84 38.53 -4.38
CA GLU A 146 13.22 39.23 -5.52
C GLU A 146 14.23 39.64 -6.60
N ASN A 147 15.48 39.87 -6.23
CA ASN A 147 16.54 40.24 -7.16
C ASN A 147 16.92 39.17 -8.18
N TRP A 148 16.51 37.91 -7.95
CA TRP A 148 16.82 36.76 -8.81
C TRP A 148 15.64 36.29 -9.63
N ILE A 149 14.43 36.80 -9.35
CA ILE A 149 13.18 36.32 -9.98
C ILE A 149 13.14 36.66 -11.47
N SER A 150 13.71 37.80 -11.87
CA SER A 150 13.69 38.25 -13.26
C SER A 150 14.52 37.39 -14.22
N ASP A 151 15.49 36.65 -13.70
CA ASP A 151 16.41 35.84 -14.50
C ASP A 151 16.01 34.35 -14.53
N ILE A 152 14.93 33.96 -13.85
CA ILE A 152 14.46 32.58 -13.77
C ILE A 152 13.38 32.36 -14.83
N PRO A 153 13.61 31.50 -15.85
CA PRO A 153 12.57 31.18 -16.83
C PRO A 153 11.39 30.43 -16.18
N ALA A 154 10.19 30.68 -16.67
CA ALA A 154 9.02 29.89 -16.29
C ALA A 154 9.21 28.44 -16.73
N ASN A 155 8.98 27.49 -15.83
CA ASN A 155 9.17 26.05 -16.04
C ASN A 155 10.65 25.62 -16.15
N ILE A 156 11.32 25.52 -15.02
CA ILE A 156 12.67 24.95 -14.94
C ILE A 156 12.58 23.51 -14.47
N GLU A 157 13.18 22.62 -15.25
CA GLU A 157 13.45 21.25 -14.77
C GLU A 157 14.65 21.30 -13.82
N GLY A 158 14.47 20.74 -12.64
CA GLY A 158 15.49 20.64 -11.61
C GLY A 158 15.57 19.23 -11.03
N ARG A 159 16.63 18.97 -10.28
CA ARG A 159 16.76 17.74 -9.50
C ARG A 159 16.82 18.03 -8.02
N MET A 160 16.00 17.34 -7.26
CA MET A 160 15.97 17.42 -5.81
C MET A 160 16.69 16.20 -5.22
N LEU A 161 17.55 16.47 -4.24
CA LEU A 161 18.20 15.42 -3.46
C LEU A 161 17.54 15.36 -2.08
N LEU A 162 17.11 14.18 -1.69
CA LEU A 162 16.61 13.96 -0.34
C LEU A 162 17.78 13.82 0.62
N ALA A 163 17.75 14.49 1.76
CA ALA A 163 18.81 14.42 2.77
C ALA A 163 19.04 12.99 3.29
N ALA A 164 17.97 12.16 3.31
CA ALA A 164 18.05 10.75 3.71
C ALA A 164 18.68 9.84 2.63
N HIS A 165 18.65 10.26 1.35
CA HIS A 165 19.16 9.50 0.21
C HIS A 165 19.79 10.46 -0.82
N PRO A 166 20.99 10.99 -0.52
CA PRO A 166 21.63 12.00 -1.38
C PRO A 166 22.06 11.46 -2.75
N ASP A 167 22.13 10.14 -2.89
CA ASP A 167 22.57 9.47 -4.13
C ASP A 167 21.45 9.23 -5.15
N THR A 168 20.20 9.54 -4.78
CA THR A 168 19.03 9.30 -5.63
C THR A 168 18.34 10.62 -5.96
N PRO A 169 18.69 11.28 -7.09
CA PRO A 169 18.03 12.52 -7.50
C PRO A 169 16.60 12.27 -7.96
N ILE A 170 15.69 13.16 -7.57
CA ILE A 170 14.29 13.19 -8.02
C ILE A 170 14.13 14.37 -8.96
N ASP A 171 13.63 14.10 -10.16
CA ASP A 171 13.32 15.16 -11.13
C ASP A 171 12.11 15.96 -10.66
N VAL A 172 12.25 17.28 -10.63
CA VAL A 172 11.22 18.21 -10.20
C VAL A 172 11.01 19.28 -11.26
N LEU A 173 9.76 19.68 -11.44
CA LEU A 173 9.42 20.84 -12.26
C LEU A 173 9.23 22.05 -11.34
N LEU A 174 10.02 23.10 -11.55
CA LEU A 174 9.86 24.37 -10.84
C LEU A 174 8.79 25.20 -11.51
N GLU A 175 7.75 25.53 -10.77
CA GLU A 175 6.71 26.47 -11.17
C GLU A 175 6.85 27.72 -10.31
N ILE A 176 7.04 28.90 -10.95
CA ILE A 176 7.13 30.16 -10.21
C ILE A 176 5.72 30.65 -9.95
N ILE A 177 5.35 30.72 -8.68
CA ILE A 177 4.09 31.32 -8.23
C ILE A 177 4.41 32.67 -7.63
N THR A 178 4.10 33.74 -8.35
CA THR A 178 4.12 35.11 -7.80
C THR A 178 2.80 35.35 -7.07
N ASN A 179 2.83 35.40 -5.75
CA ASN A 179 1.69 35.84 -4.96
C ASN A 179 1.76 37.35 -4.77
N GLU A 180 0.96 38.10 -5.51
CA GLU A 180 0.77 39.52 -5.34
C GLU A 180 -0.13 39.91 -4.15
N SER A 181 -0.51 38.99 -3.28
CA SER A 181 -1.46 39.33 -2.21
C SER A 181 -1.17 38.58 -0.92
N GLU A 182 -0.24 39.09 -0.12
CA GLU A 182 -0.32 39.02 1.34
C GLU A 182 0.71 39.96 2.02
N PHE A 183 0.69 41.26 1.69
CA PHE A 183 1.13 42.26 2.64
C PHE A 183 -0.07 42.65 3.52
N ARG A 184 -0.33 41.89 4.56
CA ARG A 184 -1.03 42.42 5.72
C ARG A 184 -0.01 43.04 6.65
N GLU A 185 0.13 44.31 6.49
CA GLU A 185 0.77 45.21 7.45
C GLU A 185 0.13 44.99 8.83
N GLY A 186 0.88 44.35 9.75
CA GLY A 186 0.52 44.31 11.14
C GLY A 186 0.63 45.69 11.74
N LYS A 187 -0.50 46.41 11.84
CA LYS A 187 -0.58 47.62 12.66
C LYS A 187 -0.41 47.24 14.12
N ASN A 188 0.76 47.58 14.66
CA ASN A 188 0.92 47.82 16.08
C ASN A 188 0.02 48.99 16.48
N ASN A 189 -0.92 48.73 17.39
CA ASN A 189 -1.50 49.81 18.22
C ASN A 189 -1.22 49.47 19.69
N PHE A 190 -0.56 50.43 20.31
CA PHE A 190 -0.32 50.79 21.71
C PHE A 190 -1.04 49.96 22.78
#